data_eafc5d30659f463d2acf5b563c268a54
#
_entry.id   eafc5d30659f463d2acf5b563c268a54
#
_cell.length_a   1.000
_cell.length_b   1.000
_cell.length_c   1.000
_cell.angle_alpha   90.00
_cell.angle_beta   90.00
_cell.angle_gamma   90.00
#
_symmetry.space_group_name_H-M   'P 1'
#
loop_
_entity.id
_entity.type
_entity.pdbx_description
1 polymer ?
#
loop_
_entity_poly.entity_id
_entity_poly.type
_entity_poly.pdbx_seq_one_letter_code
_entity_poly.pdbx_strand_id
1 'polypeptide(L)'
;MQRTLKTANINGYLDFITNLIEISKYNKNIKSVTENLLTKDIQTMVFTDKFEENIISLIYHEITHFLDMTTTLWGLEYNSRKLLFIKNQILSKKKLDAIDVFKLNVSEIEIHNRLIQIYDTSQAKDLFSANLKHHLVYDKNFGSLVMIDFFNQENLIASVPFSMLSLLESNAISSEFLIRINCALNEEQIKQQISLKLIEDDFYNLLNKYEFLEYNLIFILTKKHFPYLNLKELLIFVKVLIDYVLNLSAMEISSISTLIKHTIINQYLGNAIVKDMQRGMSRHIVLFKFILMMYEYIHQDKFKFNNPDDIKNNPKIFLKNFINEYISYYIKNFELEIASDIEYKVYIQSLEKSIDMLDSKIILESCQSNRDILSKKFLHELNIMDIKLLNIFLNDSSILKMPNSINVNIEQYFENNLDLILEIDKLLKTTDMFKFHIHPNDVTYV
;
A
#
# COMPACT_ATOMS: atom_id res chain seq x y z
N MET A 1 -15.33 -17.33 8.08
CA MET A 1 -13.98 -17.84 8.44
C MET A 1 -13.06 -16.62 8.52
N GLN A 2 -12.43 -16.38 9.65
CA GLN A 2 -11.53 -15.22 9.78
C GLN A 2 -10.23 -15.55 9.07
N ARG A 3 -10.02 -15.00 7.88
CA ARG A 3 -8.79 -15.18 7.10
C ARG A 3 -7.69 -14.33 7.69
N THR A 4 -6.50 -14.89 7.85
CA THR A 4 -5.37 -14.24 8.52
C THR A 4 -4.60 -13.28 7.61
N LEU A 5 -4.77 -13.41 6.29
CA LEU A 5 -4.02 -12.66 5.27
C LEU A 5 -4.96 -11.88 4.36
N LYS A 6 -5.55 -10.84 4.89
CA LYS A 6 -6.42 -9.93 4.14
C LYS A 6 -6.14 -8.49 4.53
N THR A 7 -6.46 -7.57 3.63
CA THR A 7 -6.52 -6.14 3.96
C THR A 7 -7.53 -5.90 5.08
N ALA A 8 -7.33 -4.86 5.88
CA ALA A 8 -8.07 -4.65 7.13
C ALA A 8 -9.48 -4.08 6.95
N ASN A 9 -9.95 -3.85 5.70
CA ASN A 9 -11.22 -3.18 5.45
C ASN A 9 -12.43 -4.05 5.84
N ILE A 10 -13.37 -3.47 6.59
CA ILE A 10 -14.61 -4.12 7.02
C ILE A 10 -15.59 -4.34 5.87
N ASN A 11 -15.54 -3.49 4.85
CA ASN A 11 -16.48 -3.46 3.73
C ASN A 11 -16.05 -4.32 2.53
N GLY A 12 -14.75 -4.55 2.39
CA GLY A 12 -14.13 -5.35 1.36
C GLY A 12 -12.72 -5.77 1.77
N TYR A 13 -12.09 -6.64 1.02
CA TYR A 13 -10.69 -7.01 1.23
C TYR A 13 -10.10 -7.74 0.02
N LEU A 14 -8.79 -7.62 -0.14
CA LEU A 14 -7.99 -8.50 -0.98
C LEU A 14 -7.44 -9.66 -0.14
N ASP A 15 -7.58 -10.88 -0.63
CA ASP A 15 -6.92 -12.06 -0.05
C ASP A 15 -5.51 -12.20 -0.65
N PHE A 16 -4.46 -11.99 0.14
CA PHE A 16 -3.08 -12.07 -0.31
C PHE A 16 -2.62 -13.46 -0.77
N ILE A 17 -3.31 -14.52 -0.34
CA ILE A 17 -2.97 -15.88 -0.78
C ILE A 17 -3.48 -16.12 -2.20
N THR A 18 -4.71 -15.74 -2.48
CA THR A 18 -5.38 -16.01 -3.76
C THR A 18 -5.41 -14.81 -4.72
N ASN A 19 -5.05 -13.61 -4.26
CA ASN A 19 -5.27 -12.34 -4.98
C ASN A 19 -6.75 -12.09 -5.35
N LEU A 20 -7.70 -12.72 -4.65
CA LEU A 20 -9.13 -12.51 -4.87
C LEU A 20 -9.63 -11.32 -4.06
N ILE A 21 -10.54 -10.58 -4.66
CA ILE A 21 -11.25 -9.47 -4.03
C ILE A 21 -12.63 -9.97 -3.57
N GLU A 22 -12.99 -9.63 -2.33
CA GLU A 22 -14.35 -9.79 -1.81
C GLU A 22 -14.88 -8.45 -1.30
N ILE A 23 -16.09 -8.08 -1.74
CA ILE A 23 -16.82 -6.94 -1.18
C ILE A 23 -17.90 -7.48 -0.26
N SER A 24 -17.60 -7.49 1.04
CA SER A 24 -18.44 -8.07 2.09
C SER A 24 -19.64 -7.20 2.47
N LYS A 25 -19.62 -5.91 2.12
CA LYS A 25 -20.73 -4.98 2.39
C LYS A 25 -21.97 -5.23 1.55
N TYR A 26 -21.84 -5.81 0.36
CA TYR A 26 -22.90 -5.90 -0.64
C TYR A 26 -23.15 -7.34 -1.08
N ASN A 27 -24.36 -7.58 -1.59
CA ASN A 27 -24.84 -8.86 -2.10
C ASN A 27 -25.31 -8.74 -3.56
N LYS A 28 -25.83 -9.83 -4.12
CA LYS A 28 -26.29 -9.92 -5.52
C LYS A 28 -27.28 -8.82 -5.99
N ASN A 29 -28.00 -8.17 -5.05
CA ASN A 29 -29.01 -7.18 -5.41
C ASN A 29 -28.42 -5.95 -6.10
N ILE A 30 -27.14 -5.64 -5.85
CA ILE A 30 -26.45 -4.49 -6.45
C ILE A 30 -25.81 -4.81 -7.80
N LYS A 31 -25.73 -6.10 -8.19
CA LYS A 31 -24.89 -6.57 -9.28
C LYS A 31 -25.15 -5.85 -10.61
N SER A 32 -26.42 -5.83 -11.08
CA SER A 32 -26.76 -5.25 -12.37
C SER A 32 -26.49 -3.73 -12.44
N VAL A 33 -26.75 -3.02 -11.33
CA VAL A 33 -26.50 -1.58 -11.25
C VAL A 33 -25.00 -1.31 -11.27
N THR A 34 -24.23 -2.06 -10.48
CA THR A 34 -22.78 -1.90 -10.41
C THR A 34 -22.07 -2.27 -11.71
N GLU A 35 -22.46 -3.39 -12.35
CA GLU A 35 -21.90 -3.79 -13.65
C GLU A 35 -22.14 -2.72 -14.72
N ASN A 36 -23.29 -2.05 -14.70
CA ASN A 36 -23.58 -0.93 -15.60
C ASN A 36 -22.72 0.31 -15.26
N LEU A 37 -22.53 0.62 -13.97
CA LEU A 37 -21.67 1.74 -13.55
C LEU A 37 -20.21 1.55 -13.98
N LEU A 38 -19.70 0.33 -13.92
CA LEU A 38 -18.31 0.00 -14.30
C LEU A 38 -18.05 0.12 -15.81
N THR A 39 -19.07 0.24 -16.64
CA THR A 39 -18.93 0.49 -18.08
C THR A 39 -19.00 1.97 -18.46
N LYS A 40 -19.31 2.86 -17.50
CA LYS A 40 -19.37 4.30 -17.76
C LYS A 40 -17.95 4.88 -17.90
N ASP A 41 -17.85 5.93 -18.72
CA ASP A 41 -16.60 6.67 -18.86
C ASP A 41 -16.36 7.53 -17.62
N ILE A 42 -15.26 7.26 -16.92
CA ILE A 42 -14.90 7.93 -15.68
C ILE A 42 -14.62 9.42 -15.85
N GLN A 43 -14.24 9.85 -17.06
CA GLN A 43 -13.96 11.26 -17.36
C GLN A 43 -15.22 12.12 -17.40
N THR A 44 -16.38 11.49 -17.58
CA THR A 44 -17.69 12.17 -17.66
C THR A 44 -18.66 11.70 -16.58
N MET A 45 -18.23 10.72 -15.77
CA MET A 45 -19.07 10.12 -14.74
C MET A 45 -19.42 11.13 -13.65
N VAL A 46 -20.71 11.16 -13.28
CA VAL A 46 -21.24 11.87 -12.13
C VAL A 46 -22.02 10.83 -11.30
N PHE A 47 -21.84 10.82 -9.99
CA PHE A 47 -22.63 9.97 -9.11
C PHE A 47 -24.04 10.55 -8.94
N THR A 48 -25.05 9.71 -9.10
CA THR A 48 -26.46 10.12 -8.95
C THR A 48 -26.89 10.15 -7.48
N ASP A 49 -26.27 9.31 -6.68
CA ASP A 49 -26.54 9.20 -5.25
C ASP A 49 -25.31 8.70 -4.46
N LYS A 50 -25.43 8.65 -3.14
CA LYS A 50 -24.36 8.19 -2.23
C LYS A 50 -24.08 6.68 -2.34
N PHE A 51 -25.01 5.89 -2.87
CA PHE A 51 -24.79 4.46 -3.09
C PHE A 51 -23.81 4.23 -4.24
N GLU A 52 -24.02 4.91 -5.39
CA GLU A 52 -23.10 4.85 -6.54
C GLU A 52 -21.69 5.30 -6.16
N GLU A 53 -21.60 6.42 -5.42
CA GLU A 53 -20.33 6.92 -4.90
C GLU A 53 -19.62 5.85 -4.03
N ASN A 54 -20.33 5.30 -3.03
CA ASN A 54 -19.74 4.36 -2.09
C ASN A 54 -19.30 3.04 -2.75
N ILE A 55 -20.08 2.50 -3.70
CA ILE A 55 -19.73 1.22 -4.33
C ILE A 55 -18.57 1.37 -5.30
N ILE A 56 -18.55 2.43 -6.10
CA ILE A 56 -17.46 2.66 -7.05
C ILE A 56 -16.16 3.00 -6.31
N SER A 57 -16.20 3.87 -5.31
CA SER A 57 -15.02 4.20 -4.53
C SER A 57 -14.45 2.98 -3.81
N LEU A 58 -15.28 2.11 -3.23
CA LEU A 58 -14.85 0.86 -2.61
C LEU A 58 -14.24 -0.10 -3.64
N ILE A 59 -14.81 -0.21 -4.84
CA ILE A 59 -14.23 -1.03 -5.91
C ILE A 59 -12.85 -0.50 -6.30
N TYR A 60 -12.67 0.82 -6.46
CA TYR A 60 -11.36 1.41 -6.77
C TYR A 60 -10.35 1.19 -5.64
N HIS A 61 -10.79 1.20 -4.38
CA HIS A 61 -9.98 0.84 -3.23
C HIS A 61 -9.42 -0.59 -3.36
N GLU A 62 -10.30 -1.58 -3.52
CA GLU A 62 -9.89 -2.99 -3.57
C GLU A 62 -9.11 -3.34 -4.84
N ILE A 63 -9.45 -2.73 -5.99
CA ILE A 63 -8.67 -2.86 -7.23
C ILE A 63 -7.25 -2.32 -7.04
N THR A 64 -7.07 -1.25 -6.27
CA THR A 64 -5.73 -0.72 -6.00
C THR A 64 -4.85 -1.78 -5.32
N HIS A 65 -5.37 -2.47 -4.31
CA HIS A 65 -4.65 -3.57 -3.68
C HIS A 65 -4.29 -4.69 -4.67
N PHE A 66 -5.25 -5.08 -5.53
CA PHE A 66 -4.98 -6.08 -6.57
C PHE A 66 -3.88 -5.65 -7.54
N LEU A 67 -3.88 -4.40 -7.96
CA LEU A 67 -2.87 -3.85 -8.86
C LEU A 67 -1.51 -3.71 -8.15
N ASP A 68 -1.49 -3.30 -6.89
CA ASP A 68 -0.26 -3.27 -6.08
C ASP A 68 0.39 -4.66 -6.02
N MET A 69 -0.42 -5.72 -5.85
CA MET A 69 0.05 -7.10 -5.81
C MET A 69 0.49 -7.65 -7.16
N THR A 70 -0.08 -7.18 -8.26
CA THR A 70 0.15 -7.81 -9.58
C THR A 70 0.98 -6.99 -10.53
N THR A 71 1.19 -5.69 -10.30
CA THR A 71 1.88 -4.80 -11.24
C THR A 71 3.14 -4.13 -10.68
N THR A 72 3.30 -4.07 -9.35
CA THR A 72 4.48 -3.47 -8.72
C THR A 72 5.60 -4.48 -8.50
N LEU A 73 6.84 -4.02 -8.38
CA LEU A 73 7.98 -4.90 -8.05
C LEU A 73 7.80 -5.59 -6.70
N TRP A 74 7.28 -4.87 -5.70
CA TRP A 74 6.96 -5.45 -4.39
C TRP A 74 5.95 -6.59 -4.49
N GLY A 75 4.85 -6.38 -5.21
CA GLY A 75 3.80 -7.40 -5.38
C GLY A 75 4.28 -8.62 -6.17
N LEU A 76 5.08 -8.39 -7.24
CA LEU A 76 5.68 -9.48 -8.02
C LEU A 76 6.69 -10.27 -7.19
N GLU A 77 7.50 -9.62 -6.37
CA GLU A 77 8.41 -10.26 -5.42
C GLU A 77 7.64 -11.15 -4.45
N TYR A 78 6.61 -10.60 -3.81
CA TYR A 78 5.76 -11.32 -2.88
C TYR A 78 5.12 -12.56 -3.52
N ASN A 79 4.49 -12.40 -4.67
CA ASN A 79 3.85 -13.50 -5.39
C ASN A 79 4.85 -14.57 -5.83
N SER A 80 6.04 -14.18 -6.30
CA SER A 80 7.09 -15.13 -6.67
C SER A 80 7.57 -15.96 -5.47
N ARG A 81 7.73 -15.35 -4.31
CA ARG A 81 8.09 -16.04 -3.06
C ARG A 81 6.96 -16.96 -2.59
N LYS A 82 5.70 -16.48 -2.64
CA LYS A 82 4.51 -17.28 -2.33
C LYS A 82 4.43 -18.54 -3.18
N LEU A 83 4.56 -18.40 -4.50
CA LEU A 83 4.50 -19.53 -5.43
C LEU A 83 5.66 -20.53 -5.21
N LEU A 84 6.86 -20.03 -4.94
CA LEU A 84 8.00 -20.88 -4.60
C LEU A 84 7.74 -21.66 -3.31
N PHE A 85 7.18 -21.03 -2.29
CA PHE A 85 6.79 -21.68 -1.03
C PHE A 85 5.75 -22.78 -1.27
N ILE A 86 4.67 -22.47 -1.98
CA ILE A 86 3.60 -23.42 -2.32
C ILE A 86 4.20 -24.63 -3.06
N LYS A 87 5.02 -24.38 -4.09
CA LYS A 87 5.68 -25.44 -4.86
C LYS A 87 6.56 -26.34 -4.00
N ASN A 88 7.35 -25.76 -3.11
CA ASN A 88 8.27 -26.54 -2.26
C ASN A 88 7.56 -27.28 -1.13
N GLN A 89 6.54 -26.69 -0.50
CA GLN A 89 5.79 -27.35 0.57
C GLN A 89 4.92 -28.48 0.04
N ILE A 90 4.22 -28.26 -1.06
CA ILE A 90 3.26 -29.22 -1.61
C ILE A 90 3.96 -30.32 -2.42
N LEU A 91 4.92 -29.94 -3.29
CA LEU A 91 5.54 -30.87 -4.23
C LEU A 91 6.77 -31.57 -3.68
N SER A 92 7.56 -30.93 -2.84
CA SER A 92 8.85 -31.48 -2.38
C SER A 92 8.88 -31.88 -0.91
N LYS A 93 7.82 -31.60 -0.13
CA LYS A 93 7.75 -31.82 1.32
C LYS A 93 8.93 -31.20 2.09
N LYS A 94 9.64 -30.26 1.51
CA LYS A 94 10.71 -29.52 2.19
C LYS A 94 10.09 -28.44 3.03
N LYS A 95 10.33 -28.47 4.33
CA LYS A 95 9.97 -27.36 5.23
C LYS A 95 10.81 -26.15 4.87
N LEU A 96 10.25 -25.22 4.10
CA LEU A 96 10.75 -23.86 4.01
C LEU A 96 10.24 -23.08 5.19
N ASP A 97 11.00 -22.07 5.60
CA ASP A 97 10.54 -21.17 6.64
C ASP A 97 9.40 -20.29 6.06
N ALA A 98 8.17 -20.57 6.50
CA ALA A 98 7.01 -19.78 6.11
C ALA A 98 7.19 -18.30 6.47
N ILE A 99 7.97 -18.00 7.52
CA ILE A 99 8.31 -16.65 7.94
C ILE A 99 8.98 -15.89 6.81
N ASP A 100 9.96 -16.47 6.13
CA ASP A 100 10.71 -15.78 5.07
C ASP A 100 9.84 -15.45 3.84
N VAL A 101 8.81 -16.25 3.56
CA VAL A 101 7.89 -16.03 2.45
C VAL A 101 6.84 -14.96 2.77
N PHE A 102 6.24 -15.07 3.95
CA PHE A 102 5.15 -14.19 4.37
C PHE A 102 5.60 -13.00 5.21
N LYS A 103 6.90 -12.90 5.53
CA LYS A 103 7.48 -11.82 6.33
C LYS A 103 7.19 -10.43 5.77
N LEU A 104 6.97 -10.32 4.45
CA LEU A 104 6.59 -9.09 3.78
C LEU A 104 5.16 -8.62 4.08
N ASN A 105 4.28 -9.49 4.58
CA ASN A 105 2.87 -9.15 4.76
C ASN A 105 2.29 -9.58 6.10
N VAL A 106 2.36 -10.88 6.42
CA VAL A 106 1.68 -11.41 7.60
C VAL A 106 2.22 -10.80 8.86
N SER A 107 3.54 -10.72 8.94
CA SER A 107 4.20 -10.12 10.08
C SER A 107 3.78 -8.65 10.22
N GLU A 108 3.78 -7.89 9.13
CA GLU A 108 3.48 -6.46 9.18
C GLU A 108 2.01 -6.17 9.47
N ILE A 109 1.06 -6.97 8.95
CA ILE A 109 -0.37 -6.81 9.25
C ILE A 109 -0.69 -7.23 10.69
N GLU A 110 -0.23 -8.40 11.11
CA GLU A 110 -0.44 -8.88 12.48
C GLU A 110 0.31 -8.02 13.50
N ILE A 111 1.54 -7.60 13.19
CA ILE A 111 2.30 -6.68 14.03
C ILE A 111 1.57 -5.37 14.17
N HIS A 112 1.05 -4.83 13.07
CA HIS A 112 0.32 -3.60 13.08
C HIS A 112 -0.82 -3.66 14.11
N ASN A 113 -1.68 -4.67 13.99
CA ASN A 113 -2.81 -4.88 14.89
C ASN A 113 -2.39 -5.09 16.36
N ARG A 114 -1.22 -5.66 16.62
CA ARG A 114 -0.72 -5.93 17.99
C ARG A 114 0.02 -4.76 18.62
N LEU A 115 0.64 -3.93 17.80
CA LEU A 115 1.46 -2.82 18.26
C LEU A 115 0.72 -1.50 18.35
N ILE A 116 -0.45 -1.38 17.71
CA ILE A 116 -1.30 -0.23 17.95
C ILE A 116 -1.68 -0.18 19.42
N GLN A 117 -1.30 0.90 20.07
CA GLN A 117 -1.66 1.18 21.45
C GLN A 117 -2.40 2.51 21.49
N ILE A 118 -3.64 2.48 21.95
CA ILE A 118 -4.48 3.66 22.13
C ILE A 118 -4.65 3.85 23.64
N TYR A 119 -4.09 4.93 24.17
CA TYR A 119 -4.05 5.18 25.61
C TYR A 119 -5.22 6.05 26.09
N ASP A 120 -5.57 7.09 25.32
CA ASP A 120 -6.65 7.99 25.70
C ASP A 120 -7.31 8.63 24.47
N THR A 121 -8.54 8.18 24.19
CA THR A 121 -9.36 8.70 23.08
C THR A 121 -10.13 9.98 23.46
N SER A 122 -10.22 10.30 24.77
CA SER A 122 -11.04 11.43 25.25
C SER A 122 -10.37 12.79 25.07
N GLN A 123 -9.05 12.84 24.97
CA GLN A 123 -8.27 14.07 24.96
C GLN A 123 -7.94 14.61 23.56
N ALA A 124 -8.00 13.80 22.53
CA ALA A 124 -7.65 14.24 21.18
C ALA A 124 -8.89 14.30 20.28
N LYS A 125 -9.46 15.48 20.20
CA LYS A 125 -10.53 15.77 19.23
C LYS A 125 -10.00 15.88 17.80
N ASP A 126 -8.68 16.07 17.62
CA ASP A 126 -8.05 16.26 16.33
C ASP A 126 -6.63 15.66 16.33
N LEU A 127 -6.44 14.56 15.64
CA LEU A 127 -5.14 13.90 15.47
C LEU A 127 -4.12 14.77 14.69
N PHE A 128 -4.61 15.70 13.86
CA PHE A 128 -3.72 16.64 13.16
C PHE A 128 -3.08 17.63 14.11
N SER A 129 -3.72 17.99 15.22
CA SER A 129 -3.14 18.89 16.21
C SER A 129 -2.13 18.19 17.12
N ALA A 130 -2.12 16.86 17.18
CA ALA A 130 -1.20 16.08 18.01
C ALA A 130 0.27 16.30 17.59
N ASN A 131 1.18 16.40 18.55
CA ASN A 131 2.61 16.37 18.30
C ASN A 131 3.03 14.95 17.98
N LEU A 132 3.86 14.79 16.92
CA LEU A 132 4.38 13.49 16.52
C LEU A 132 5.82 13.33 17.00
N LYS A 133 6.10 12.17 17.59
CA LYS A 133 7.47 11.68 17.77
C LYS A 133 7.59 10.33 17.09
N HIS A 134 8.78 9.96 16.68
CA HIS A 134 9.01 8.66 16.09
C HIS A 134 10.20 7.98 16.75
N HIS A 135 10.14 6.66 16.82
CA HIS A 135 11.22 5.83 17.30
C HIS A 135 11.32 4.55 16.48
N LEU A 136 12.51 3.99 16.45
CA LEU A 136 12.78 2.74 15.78
C LEU A 136 12.74 1.60 16.78
N VAL A 137 12.09 0.52 16.37
CA VAL A 137 12.02 -0.74 17.11
C VAL A 137 12.58 -1.83 16.22
N TYR A 138 13.36 -2.73 16.77
CA TYR A 138 13.83 -3.91 16.06
C TYR A 138 13.36 -5.17 16.77
N ASP A 139 12.72 -6.05 16.02
CA ASP A 139 12.40 -7.41 16.45
C ASP A 139 13.13 -8.42 15.55
N LYS A 140 13.76 -9.42 16.16
CA LYS A 140 14.55 -10.43 15.41
C LYS A 140 13.74 -11.24 14.41
N ASN A 141 12.43 -11.38 14.65
CA ASN A 141 11.53 -12.16 13.79
C ASN A 141 10.90 -11.29 12.70
N PHE A 142 10.62 -10.02 13.01
CA PHE A 142 9.86 -9.13 12.14
C PHE A 142 10.72 -8.02 11.51
N GLY A 143 11.95 -7.85 11.97
CA GLY A 143 12.85 -6.82 11.46
C GLY A 143 12.63 -5.47 12.09
N SER A 144 12.92 -4.43 11.31
CA SER A 144 12.89 -3.05 11.77
C SER A 144 11.53 -2.41 11.54
N LEU A 145 11.02 -1.71 12.55
CA LEU A 145 9.76 -0.99 12.54
C LEU A 145 9.98 0.46 12.95
N VAL A 146 9.22 1.37 12.36
CA VAL A 146 9.09 2.76 12.80
C VAL A 146 7.79 2.87 13.56
N MET A 147 7.85 3.31 14.81
CA MET A 147 6.67 3.65 15.60
C MET A 147 6.47 5.16 15.58
N ILE A 148 5.24 5.57 15.40
CA ILE A 148 4.84 6.99 15.47
C ILE A 148 3.96 7.17 16.70
N ASP A 149 4.41 8.04 17.58
CA ASP A 149 3.74 8.36 18.83
C ASP A 149 3.02 9.71 18.68
N PHE A 150 1.75 9.71 19.01
CA PHE A 150 0.89 10.89 19.02
C PHE A 150 0.81 11.44 20.44
N PHE A 151 1.12 12.72 20.61
CA PHE A 151 1.09 13.40 21.89
C PHE A 151 0.12 14.59 21.88
N ASN A 152 -0.69 14.70 22.93
CA ASN A 152 -1.36 15.94 23.27
C ASN A 152 -0.57 16.60 24.40
N GLN A 153 0.12 17.69 24.09
CA GLN A 153 1.14 18.27 24.96
C GLN A 153 2.23 17.22 25.30
N GLU A 154 2.26 16.74 26.56
CA GLU A 154 3.19 15.70 27.03
C GLU A 154 2.54 14.30 27.18
N ASN A 155 1.22 14.21 27.03
CA ASN A 155 0.48 12.97 27.21
C ASN A 155 0.49 12.14 25.92
N LEU A 156 0.98 10.91 26.00
CA LEU A 156 0.92 9.94 24.92
C LEU A 156 -0.53 9.51 24.70
N ILE A 157 -1.05 9.74 23.50
CA ILE A 157 -2.43 9.40 23.10
C ILE A 157 -2.47 8.03 22.42
N ALA A 158 -1.60 7.83 21.44
CA ALA A 158 -1.52 6.62 20.66
C ALA A 158 -0.08 6.37 20.17
N SER A 159 0.26 5.10 19.98
CA SER A 159 1.48 4.66 19.32
C SER A 159 1.12 3.71 18.19
N VAL A 160 1.60 3.97 16.97
CA VAL A 160 1.15 3.29 15.75
C VAL A 160 2.37 2.90 14.91
N PRO A 161 2.47 1.64 14.45
CA PRO A 161 3.54 1.24 13.56
C PRO A 161 3.35 1.84 12.16
N PHE A 162 4.41 2.42 11.61
CA PHE A 162 4.49 2.78 10.20
C PHE A 162 4.91 1.52 9.43
N SER A 163 3.97 0.89 8.73
CA SER A 163 4.10 -0.46 8.18
C SER A 163 3.78 -0.53 6.68
N MET A 164 4.03 -1.69 6.06
CA MET A 164 3.57 -1.94 4.68
C MET A 164 2.04 -1.89 4.59
N LEU A 165 1.31 -2.32 5.63
CA LEU A 165 -0.15 -2.18 5.64
C LEU A 165 -0.55 -0.70 5.52
N SER A 166 0.07 0.18 6.31
CA SER A 166 -0.18 1.63 6.20
C SER A 166 0.07 2.16 4.79
N LEU A 167 1.10 1.63 4.10
CA LEU A 167 1.43 1.99 2.72
C LEU A 167 0.31 1.60 1.74
N LEU A 168 -0.06 0.32 1.75
CA LEU A 168 -1.05 -0.24 0.85
C LEU A 168 -2.42 0.42 1.05
N GLU A 169 -2.84 0.57 2.32
CA GLU A 169 -4.10 1.21 2.65
C GLU A 169 -4.12 2.70 2.26
N SER A 170 -3.03 3.43 2.48
CA SER A 170 -2.96 4.82 2.02
C SER A 170 -2.98 4.96 0.50
N ASN A 171 -2.41 3.99 -0.25
CA ASN A 171 -2.52 3.95 -1.72
C ASN A 171 -3.96 3.72 -2.17
N ALA A 172 -4.65 2.78 -1.53
CA ALA A 172 -6.05 2.44 -1.82
C ALA A 172 -7.00 3.59 -1.46
N ILE A 173 -6.86 4.23 -0.28
CA ILE A 173 -7.61 5.43 0.12
C ILE A 173 -7.35 6.58 -0.86
N SER A 174 -6.11 6.78 -1.31
CA SER A 174 -5.82 7.80 -2.31
C SER A 174 -6.64 7.57 -3.59
N SER A 175 -6.71 6.34 -4.07
CA SER A 175 -7.51 5.99 -5.26
C SER A 175 -9.01 6.17 -5.01
N GLU A 176 -9.50 5.75 -3.84
CA GLU A 176 -10.89 5.90 -3.41
C GLU A 176 -11.34 7.37 -3.39
N PHE A 177 -10.57 8.24 -2.76
CA PHE A 177 -10.93 9.66 -2.68
C PHE A 177 -10.68 10.42 -3.99
N LEU A 178 -9.66 10.06 -4.76
CA LEU A 178 -9.39 10.69 -6.06
C LEU A 178 -10.50 10.39 -7.08
N ILE A 179 -11.07 9.18 -7.09
CA ILE A 179 -12.21 8.90 -7.97
C ILE A 179 -13.46 9.69 -7.57
N ARG A 180 -13.72 9.84 -6.28
CA ARG A 180 -14.81 10.69 -5.77
C ARG A 180 -14.62 12.16 -6.20
N ILE A 181 -13.39 12.70 -6.05
CA ILE A 181 -13.07 14.06 -6.49
C ILE A 181 -13.24 14.21 -8.00
N ASN A 182 -12.78 13.26 -8.81
CA ASN A 182 -12.92 13.32 -10.26
C ASN A 182 -14.40 13.36 -10.68
N CYS A 183 -15.24 12.51 -10.11
CA CYS A 183 -16.68 12.51 -10.42
C CYS A 183 -17.35 13.81 -9.96
N ALA A 184 -16.98 14.36 -8.79
CA ALA A 184 -17.50 15.65 -8.33
C ALA A 184 -17.07 16.82 -9.24
N LEU A 185 -15.87 16.76 -9.84
CA LEU A 185 -15.41 17.79 -10.78
C LEU A 185 -16.24 17.83 -12.09
N ASN A 186 -16.97 16.77 -12.41
CA ASN A 186 -17.87 16.70 -13.56
C ASN A 186 -19.28 17.26 -13.28
N GLU A 187 -19.59 17.61 -12.03
CA GLU A 187 -20.88 18.18 -11.66
C GLU A 187 -21.00 19.66 -12.04
N GLU A 188 -22.23 20.19 -12.04
CA GLU A 188 -22.49 21.62 -12.18
C GLU A 188 -21.81 22.41 -11.05
N GLN A 189 -21.32 23.59 -11.33
CA GLN A 189 -20.45 24.42 -10.47
C GLN A 189 -20.91 24.49 -8.99
N ILE A 190 -22.21 24.69 -8.73
CA ILE A 190 -22.71 24.78 -7.34
C ILE A 190 -22.67 23.43 -6.65
N LYS A 191 -23.13 22.38 -7.31
CA LYS A 191 -23.08 21.00 -6.79
C LYS A 191 -21.64 20.56 -6.57
N GLN A 192 -20.76 20.81 -7.55
CA GLN A 192 -19.34 20.53 -7.47
C GLN A 192 -18.70 21.06 -6.19
N GLN A 193 -18.93 22.33 -5.84
CA GLN A 193 -18.37 22.93 -4.63
C GLN A 193 -18.87 22.23 -3.36
N ILE A 194 -20.16 21.87 -3.32
CA ILE A 194 -20.75 21.16 -2.20
C ILE A 194 -20.16 19.74 -2.08
N SER A 195 -20.13 18.99 -3.20
CA SER A 195 -19.60 17.64 -3.25
C SER A 195 -18.12 17.59 -2.85
N LEU A 196 -17.29 18.50 -3.37
CA LEU A 196 -15.88 18.58 -2.99
C LEU A 196 -15.70 18.88 -1.51
N LYS A 197 -16.54 19.76 -0.93
CA LYS A 197 -16.48 20.05 0.51
C LYS A 197 -16.88 18.84 1.36
N LEU A 198 -17.94 18.13 0.96
CA LEU A 198 -18.35 16.91 1.65
C LEU A 198 -17.29 15.82 1.57
N ILE A 199 -16.62 15.64 0.42
CA ILE A 199 -15.51 14.70 0.26
C ILE A 199 -14.33 15.07 1.17
N GLU A 200 -14.02 16.37 1.24
CA GLU A 200 -12.96 16.86 2.15
C GLU A 200 -13.31 16.59 3.61
N ASP A 201 -14.54 16.87 4.03
CA ASP A 201 -15.01 16.62 5.39
C ASP A 201 -15.02 15.11 5.71
N ASP A 202 -15.45 14.24 4.78
CA ASP A 202 -15.39 12.79 4.90
C ASP A 202 -13.95 12.32 5.11
N PHE A 203 -13.00 12.85 4.33
CA PHE A 203 -11.58 12.50 4.45
C PHE A 203 -11.00 12.91 5.80
N TYR A 204 -11.20 14.14 6.24
CA TYR A 204 -10.69 14.58 7.55
C TYR A 204 -11.38 13.86 8.71
N ASN A 205 -12.67 13.52 8.57
CA ASN A 205 -13.36 12.68 9.56
C ASN A 205 -12.75 11.26 9.62
N LEU A 206 -12.36 10.69 8.47
CA LEU A 206 -11.65 9.41 8.43
C LEU A 206 -10.31 9.52 9.16
N LEU A 207 -9.52 10.56 8.87
CA LEU A 207 -8.20 10.76 9.47
C LEU A 207 -8.23 10.96 10.98
N ASN A 208 -9.34 11.41 11.54
CA ASN A 208 -9.51 11.61 12.98
C ASN A 208 -10.06 10.39 13.72
N LYS A 209 -10.32 9.28 13.03
CA LYS A 209 -10.79 8.05 13.66
C LYS A 209 -9.63 7.22 14.17
N TYR A 210 -9.61 6.96 15.49
CA TYR A 210 -8.61 6.10 16.11
C TYR A 210 -8.66 4.65 15.65
N GLU A 211 -9.82 4.21 15.14
CA GLU A 211 -10.02 2.86 14.60
C GLU A 211 -9.28 2.62 13.28
N PHE A 212 -8.78 3.67 12.65
CA PHE A 212 -8.16 3.65 11.34
C PHE A 212 -6.79 4.34 11.31
N LEU A 213 -6.06 4.33 12.43
CA LEU A 213 -4.75 4.99 12.52
C LEU A 213 -3.74 4.45 11.52
N GLU A 214 -3.80 3.16 11.20
CA GLU A 214 -3.01 2.54 10.16
C GLU A 214 -3.22 3.15 8.77
N TYR A 215 -4.45 3.55 8.48
CA TYR A 215 -4.83 4.18 7.21
C TYR A 215 -4.43 5.66 7.14
N ASN A 216 -4.35 6.30 8.30
CA ASN A 216 -4.29 7.76 8.40
C ASN A 216 -2.87 8.28 8.54
N LEU A 217 -1.98 7.43 9.03
CA LEU A 217 -0.65 7.81 9.49
C LEU A 217 0.18 8.52 8.42
N ILE A 218 0.20 7.98 7.19
CA ILE A 218 0.98 8.54 6.08
C ILE A 218 0.45 9.92 5.68
N PHE A 219 -0.87 10.08 5.63
CA PHE A 219 -1.49 11.38 5.30
C PHE A 219 -1.23 12.42 6.38
N ILE A 220 -1.35 12.05 7.67
CA ILE A 220 -1.08 12.95 8.79
C ILE A 220 0.38 13.38 8.77
N LEU A 221 1.32 12.42 8.63
CA LEU A 221 2.75 12.72 8.55
C LEU A 221 3.07 13.62 7.36
N THR A 222 2.55 13.31 6.19
CA THR A 222 2.78 14.10 4.97
C THR A 222 2.19 15.51 5.12
N LYS A 223 0.96 15.63 5.61
CA LYS A 223 0.31 16.94 5.78
C LYS A 223 1.03 17.83 6.82
N LYS A 224 1.63 17.23 7.86
CA LYS A 224 2.44 17.98 8.85
C LYS A 224 3.72 18.57 8.24
N HIS A 225 4.35 17.86 7.33
CA HIS A 225 5.56 18.33 6.64
C HIS A 225 5.24 19.26 5.46
N PHE A 226 4.09 19.05 4.80
CA PHE A 226 3.65 19.81 3.63
C PHE A 226 2.24 20.39 3.86
N PRO A 227 2.07 21.33 4.83
CA PRO A 227 0.75 21.82 5.27
C PRO A 227 0.01 22.59 4.20
N TYR A 228 0.69 23.10 3.19
CA TYR A 228 0.14 23.90 2.09
C TYR A 228 -0.56 23.06 1.00
N LEU A 229 -0.46 21.73 1.02
CA LEU A 229 -1.15 20.88 0.06
C LEU A 229 -2.65 20.84 0.36
N ASN A 230 -3.49 21.08 -0.65
CA ASN A 230 -4.93 20.79 -0.54
C ASN A 230 -5.18 19.28 -0.59
N LEU A 231 -6.44 18.84 -0.41
CA LEU A 231 -6.76 17.42 -0.36
C LEU A 231 -6.31 16.66 -1.62
N LYS A 232 -6.68 17.16 -2.82
CA LYS A 232 -6.32 16.49 -4.08
C LYS A 232 -4.82 16.41 -4.28
N GLU A 233 -4.10 17.49 -3.99
CA GLU A 233 -2.63 17.54 -4.07
C GLU A 233 -1.97 16.56 -3.09
N LEU A 234 -2.48 16.49 -1.85
CA LEU A 234 -2.00 15.54 -0.83
C LEU A 234 -2.17 14.08 -1.30
N LEU A 235 -3.36 13.73 -1.78
CA LEU A 235 -3.66 12.37 -2.25
C LEU A 235 -2.76 11.96 -3.44
N ILE A 236 -2.59 12.86 -4.42
CA ILE A 236 -1.72 12.60 -5.59
C ILE A 236 -0.26 12.49 -5.16
N PHE A 237 0.21 13.36 -4.27
CA PHE A 237 1.59 13.32 -3.79
C PHE A 237 1.89 12.02 -3.02
N VAL A 238 1.04 11.64 -2.08
CA VAL A 238 1.16 10.36 -1.34
C VAL A 238 1.18 9.18 -2.30
N LYS A 239 0.25 9.16 -3.29
CA LYS A 239 0.20 8.10 -4.29
C LYS A 239 1.47 8.01 -5.12
N VAL A 240 2.02 9.12 -5.59
CA VAL A 240 3.30 9.16 -6.33
C VAL A 240 4.44 8.57 -5.50
N LEU A 241 4.51 8.91 -4.21
CA LEU A 241 5.55 8.38 -3.33
C LEU A 241 5.41 6.88 -3.12
N ILE A 242 4.18 6.41 -2.88
CA ILE A 242 3.92 4.98 -2.65
C ILE A 242 4.19 4.18 -3.93
N ASP A 243 3.68 4.61 -5.08
CA ASP A 243 3.93 3.95 -6.37
C ASP A 243 5.43 3.82 -6.65
N TYR A 244 6.21 4.88 -6.36
CA TYR A 244 7.66 4.84 -6.49
C TYR A 244 8.30 3.81 -5.56
N VAL A 245 7.96 3.84 -4.28
CA VAL A 245 8.55 2.95 -3.27
C VAL A 245 8.18 1.49 -3.51
N LEU A 246 6.96 1.19 -3.95
CA LEU A 246 6.55 -0.16 -4.31
C LEU A 246 7.29 -0.71 -5.55
N ASN A 247 7.79 0.18 -6.41
CA ASN A 247 8.55 -0.17 -7.62
C ASN A 247 10.07 -0.09 -7.47
N LEU A 248 10.59 0.21 -6.26
CA LEU A 248 12.04 0.13 -6.01
C LEU A 248 12.54 -1.31 -6.14
N SER A 249 13.65 -1.50 -6.84
CA SER A 249 14.36 -2.76 -6.87
C SER A 249 15.10 -3.03 -5.55
N ALA A 250 15.45 -4.30 -5.29
CA ALA A 250 16.27 -4.65 -4.14
C ALA A 250 17.63 -3.94 -4.14
N MET A 251 18.21 -3.70 -5.32
CA MET A 251 19.48 -2.95 -5.47
C MET A 251 19.33 -1.49 -5.07
N GLU A 252 18.24 -0.85 -5.47
CA GLU A 252 17.93 0.54 -5.11
C GLU A 252 17.70 0.67 -3.61
N ILE A 253 16.89 -0.21 -3.01
CA ILE A 253 16.65 -0.24 -1.58
C ILE A 253 17.96 -0.48 -0.81
N SER A 254 18.79 -1.40 -1.28
CA SER A 254 20.12 -1.65 -0.71
C SER A 254 21.03 -0.41 -0.76
N SER A 255 21.01 0.32 -1.86
CA SER A 255 21.79 1.56 -2.00
C SER A 255 21.26 2.66 -1.06
N ILE A 256 19.95 2.85 -1.01
CA ILE A 256 19.28 3.80 -0.10
C ILE A 256 19.55 3.45 1.37
N SER A 257 19.69 2.16 1.70
CA SER A 257 19.95 1.70 3.07
C SER A 257 21.22 2.32 3.68
N THR A 258 22.24 2.56 2.86
CA THR A 258 23.49 3.19 3.29
C THR A 258 23.25 4.64 3.74
N LEU A 259 22.42 5.38 3.01
CA LEU A 259 22.04 6.74 3.37
C LEU A 259 21.20 6.74 4.66
N ILE A 260 20.19 5.87 4.73
CA ILE A 260 19.31 5.76 5.91
C ILE A 260 20.13 5.40 7.15
N LYS A 261 21.11 4.50 7.04
CA LYS A 261 22.00 4.13 8.16
C LYS A 261 22.63 5.35 8.82
N HIS A 262 23.12 6.31 8.02
CA HIS A 262 23.77 7.51 8.54
C HIS A 262 22.81 8.47 9.27
N THR A 263 21.51 8.31 9.11
CA THR A 263 20.51 9.10 9.83
C THR A 263 20.09 8.46 11.16
N ILE A 264 20.63 7.29 11.51
CA ILE A 264 20.28 6.55 12.72
C ILE A 264 21.47 6.57 13.70
N ILE A 265 21.25 7.16 14.87
CA ILE A 265 22.29 7.31 15.88
C ILE A 265 22.71 5.95 16.47
N ASN A 266 21.76 5.07 16.71
CA ASN A 266 22.03 3.74 17.24
C ASN A 266 22.59 2.83 16.13
N GLN A 267 23.90 2.56 16.17
CA GLN A 267 24.59 1.76 15.16
C GLN A 267 24.07 0.31 15.06
N TYR A 268 23.63 -0.27 16.17
CA TYR A 268 23.06 -1.64 16.18
C TYR A 268 21.78 -1.68 15.35
N LEU A 269 20.84 -0.77 15.62
CA LEU A 269 19.60 -0.66 14.85
C LEU A 269 19.86 -0.25 13.40
N GLY A 270 20.77 0.69 13.17
CA GLY A 270 21.17 1.06 11.80
C GLY A 270 21.71 -0.11 11.00
N ASN A 271 22.51 -0.99 11.60
CA ASN A 271 23.00 -2.21 10.93
C ASN A 271 21.90 -3.23 10.70
N ALA A 272 20.95 -3.39 11.62
CA ALA A 272 19.81 -4.27 11.47
C ALA A 272 18.91 -3.84 10.30
N ILE A 273 18.58 -2.54 10.23
CA ILE A 273 17.81 -1.94 9.13
C ILE A 273 18.51 -2.15 7.78
N VAL A 274 19.81 -1.90 7.70
CA VAL A 274 20.59 -2.14 6.48
C VAL A 274 20.48 -3.59 6.02
N LYS A 275 20.57 -4.56 6.92
CA LYS A 275 20.42 -5.98 6.57
C LYS A 275 19.05 -6.31 6.01
N ASP A 276 17.99 -5.75 6.57
CA ASP A 276 16.62 -5.97 6.08
C ASP A 276 16.44 -5.30 4.71
N MET A 277 16.90 -4.08 4.54
CA MET A 277 16.82 -3.35 3.27
C MET A 277 17.68 -3.98 2.16
N GLN A 278 18.84 -4.55 2.49
CA GLN A 278 19.67 -5.29 1.52
C GLN A 278 18.98 -6.57 0.99
N ARG A 279 17.95 -7.04 1.67
CA ARG A 279 17.09 -8.14 1.22
C ARG A 279 15.86 -7.65 0.43
N GLY A 280 15.79 -6.37 0.07
CA GLY A 280 14.64 -5.76 -0.59
C GLY A 280 13.45 -5.50 0.34
N MET A 281 13.63 -5.64 1.66
CA MET A 281 12.57 -5.45 2.65
C MET A 281 12.51 -4.01 3.14
N SER A 282 11.49 -3.72 3.98
CA SER A 282 11.39 -2.43 4.70
C SER A 282 11.16 -1.21 3.81
N ARG A 283 10.38 -1.38 2.71
CA ARG A 283 9.98 -0.25 1.83
C ARG A 283 9.25 0.85 2.61
N HIS A 284 8.52 0.50 3.66
CA HIS A 284 7.87 1.46 4.56
C HIS A 284 8.89 2.40 5.22
N ILE A 285 10.08 1.91 5.60
CA ILE A 285 11.14 2.77 6.15
C ILE A 285 11.67 3.74 5.08
N VAL A 286 11.79 3.29 3.83
CA VAL A 286 12.17 4.17 2.72
C VAL A 286 11.16 5.31 2.57
N LEU A 287 9.86 4.98 2.52
CA LEU A 287 8.80 6.00 2.41
C LEU A 287 8.85 6.99 3.57
N PHE A 288 8.93 6.49 4.80
CA PHE A 288 9.02 7.34 5.99
C PHE A 288 10.20 8.32 5.89
N LYS A 289 11.38 7.81 5.58
CA LYS A 289 12.59 8.64 5.45
C LYS A 289 12.50 9.60 4.26
N PHE A 290 11.90 9.19 3.16
CA PHE A 290 11.72 10.07 1.99
C PHE A 290 10.84 11.28 2.31
N ILE A 291 9.76 11.11 3.06
CA ILE A 291 8.91 12.24 3.51
C ILE A 291 9.77 13.25 4.29
N LEU A 292 10.60 12.80 5.22
CA LEU A 292 11.47 13.65 6.00
C LEU A 292 12.58 14.31 5.15
N MET A 293 13.24 13.52 4.30
CA MET A 293 14.33 14.01 3.44
C MET A 293 13.83 14.99 2.36
N MET A 294 12.62 14.82 1.85
CA MET A 294 12.00 15.76 0.91
C MET A 294 11.67 17.09 1.58
N TYR A 295 11.22 17.04 2.84
CA TYR A 295 11.06 18.26 3.62
C TYR A 295 12.40 19.01 3.78
N GLU A 296 13.49 18.29 4.09
CA GLU A 296 14.83 18.86 4.10
C GLU A 296 15.25 19.42 2.74
N TYR A 297 15.02 18.65 1.65
CA TYR A 297 15.40 19.03 0.31
C TYR A 297 14.84 20.39 -0.10
N ILE A 298 13.56 20.66 0.17
CA ILE A 298 12.93 21.94 -0.17
C ILE A 298 13.43 23.14 0.67
N HIS A 299 14.04 22.88 1.83
CA HIS A 299 14.54 23.92 2.73
C HIS A 299 16.06 24.14 2.63
N GLN A 300 16.76 23.45 1.73
CA GLN A 300 18.20 23.58 1.54
C GLN A 300 18.53 24.29 0.23
N ASP A 301 19.05 25.50 0.30
CA ASP A 301 19.41 26.35 -0.86
C ASP A 301 20.49 25.76 -1.78
N LYS A 302 21.20 24.71 -1.32
CA LYS A 302 22.23 24.06 -2.13
C LYS A 302 21.72 23.27 -3.33
N PHE A 303 20.43 22.93 -3.34
CA PHE A 303 19.81 22.16 -4.42
C PHE A 303 19.10 23.08 -5.43
N LYS A 304 19.43 22.93 -6.71
CA LYS A 304 19.00 23.87 -7.77
C LYS A 304 17.56 23.71 -8.20
N PHE A 305 17.01 22.48 -8.12
CA PHE A 305 15.68 22.14 -8.63
C PHE A 305 14.65 21.91 -7.51
N ASN A 306 14.93 22.37 -6.30
CA ASN A 306 14.06 22.20 -5.13
C ASN A 306 12.90 23.19 -5.12
N ASN A 307 12.09 23.21 -6.18
CA ASN A 307 10.92 24.07 -6.26
C ASN A 307 9.74 23.45 -5.47
N PRO A 308 9.31 24.07 -4.35
CA PRO A 308 8.19 23.55 -3.56
C PRO A 308 6.85 23.48 -4.32
N ASP A 309 6.65 24.34 -5.32
CA ASP A 309 5.43 24.33 -6.12
C ASP A 309 5.32 23.11 -7.05
N ASP A 310 6.44 22.45 -7.35
CA ASP A 310 6.41 21.19 -8.13
C ASP A 310 5.70 20.07 -7.38
N ILE A 311 5.69 20.08 -6.05
CA ILE A 311 4.92 19.10 -5.25
C ILE A 311 3.43 19.19 -5.60
N LYS A 312 2.90 20.41 -5.80
CA LYS A 312 1.49 20.63 -6.14
C LYS A 312 1.22 20.36 -7.62
N ASN A 313 2.06 20.92 -8.49
CA ASN A 313 1.79 21.00 -9.92
C ASN A 313 2.23 19.71 -10.65
N ASN A 314 3.34 19.12 -10.25
CA ASN A 314 3.88 17.90 -10.87
C ASN A 314 4.74 17.09 -9.87
N PRO A 315 4.11 16.37 -8.94
CA PRO A 315 4.82 15.61 -7.92
C PRO A 315 5.75 14.53 -8.49
N LYS A 316 5.49 14.00 -9.70
CA LYS A 316 6.41 13.06 -10.38
C LYS A 316 7.73 13.77 -10.77
N ILE A 317 7.65 15.00 -11.28
CA ILE A 317 8.87 15.80 -11.58
C ILE A 317 9.60 16.15 -10.30
N PHE A 318 8.88 16.58 -9.25
CA PHE A 318 9.49 16.88 -7.96
C PHE A 318 10.25 15.66 -7.40
N LEU A 319 9.62 14.48 -7.41
CA LEU A 319 10.26 13.24 -6.98
C LEU A 319 11.51 12.93 -7.80
N LYS A 320 11.45 13.07 -9.13
CA LYS A 320 12.60 12.88 -10.02
C LYS A 320 13.75 13.84 -9.67
N ASN A 321 13.46 15.10 -9.43
CA ASN A 321 14.46 16.09 -9.04
C ASN A 321 15.07 15.77 -7.68
N PHE A 322 14.24 15.39 -6.69
CA PHE A 322 14.69 14.92 -5.39
C PHE A 322 15.66 13.73 -5.51
N ILE A 323 15.33 12.74 -6.32
CA ILE A 323 16.20 11.58 -6.54
C ILE A 323 17.52 12.01 -7.20
N ASN A 324 17.44 12.77 -8.29
CA ASN A 324 18.60 13.15 -9.09
C ASN A 324 19.55 14.13 -8.36
N GLU A 325 19.04 14.97 -7.47
CA GLU A 325 19.84 15.96 -6.77
C GLU A 325 20.17 15.55 -5.35
N TYR A 326 19.15 15.22 -4.54
CA TYR A 326 19.36 14.93 -3.12
C TYR A 326 19.92 13.51 -2.92
N ILE A 327 19.27 12.49 -3.46
CA ILE A 327 19.72 11.10 -3.27
C ILE A 327 21.06 10.89 -3.96
N SER A 328 21.22 11.33 -5.20
CA SER A 328 22.49 11.19 -5.95
C SER A 328 23.64 12.01 -5.39
N TYR A 329 23.38 13.07 -4.63
CA TYR A 329 24.42 13.80 -3.90
C TYR A 329 25.10 12.93 -2.83
N TYR A 330 24.34 12.09 -2.16
CA TYR A 330 24.84 11.20 -1.10
C TYR A 330 25.24 9.81 -1.61
N ILE A 331 24.60 9.32 -2.68
CA ILE A 331 24.86 8.01 -3.25
C ILE A 331 25.39 8.18 -4.69
N LYS A 332 26.71 8.05 -4.86
CA LYS A 332 27.33 8.13 -6.18
C LYS A 332 26.91 6.93 -7.04
N ASN A 333 26.66 7.17 -8.33
CA ASN A 333 26.28 6.15 -9.33
C ASN A 333 24.94 5.43 -9.02
N PHE A 334 23.98 6.17 -8.56
CA PHE A 334 22.62 5.66 -8.36
C PHE A 334 21.90 5.55 -9.72
N GLU A 335 22.11 4.43 -10.42
CA GLU A 335 21.45 4.11 -11.70
C GLU A 335 20.19 3.29 -11.46
N LEU A 336 19.04 3.98 -11.40
CA LEU A 336 17.75 3.45 -10.93
C LEU A 336 17.04 2.57 -11.95
N GLU A 337 16.91 3.04 -13.20
CA GLU A 337 15.99 2.45 -14.18
C GLU A 337 16.40 1.04 -14.62
N ILE A 338 17.70 0.77 -14.76
CA ILE A 338 18.22 -0.51 -15.24
C ILE A 338 17.98 -1.63 -14.21
N ALA A 339 18.15 -1.34 -12.94
CA ALA A 339 18.02 -2.35 -11.88
C ALA A 339 16.57 -2.81 -11.73
N SER A 340 15.61 -1.89 -11.76
CA SER A 340 14.18 -2.18 -11.70
C SER A 340 13.71 -3.02 -12.89
N ASP A 341 14.19 -2.71 -14.10
CA ASP A 341 13.85 -3.45 -15.33
C ASP A 341 14.41 -4.88 -15.32
N ILE A 342 15.63 -5.07 -14.81
CA ILE A 342 16.24 -6.40 -14.69
C ILE A 342 15.44 -7.23 -13.68
N GLU A 343 15.15 -6.68 -12.51
CA GLU A 343 14.43 -7.37 -11.46
C GLU A 343 13.01 -7.73 -11.89
N TYR A 344 12.31 -6.80 -12.55
CA TYR A 344 11.01 -7.08 -13.17
C TYR A 344 11.07 -8.29 -14.12
N LYS A 345 12.05 -8.33 -15.03
CA LYS A 345 12.22 -9.47 -15.97
C LYS A 345 12.47 -10.79 -15.23
N VAL A 346 13.23 -10.75 -14.14
CA VAL A 346 13.49 -11.95 -13.31
C VAL A 346 12.20 -12.47 -12.68
N TYR A 347 11.34 -11.60 -12.12
CA TYR A 347 10.06 -12.04 -11.56
C TYR A 347 9.11 -12.56 -12.63
N ILE A 348 8.99 -11.89 -13.78
CA ILE A 348 8.17 -12.38 -14.88
C ILE A 348 8.63 -13.76 -15.34
N GLN A 349 9.93 -13.98 -15.56
CA GLN A 349 10.46 -15.30 -15.93
C GLN A 349 10.21 -16.37 -14.86
N SER A 350 10.22 -16.00 -13.57
CA SER A 350 9.90 -16.92 -12.49
C SER A 350 8.42 -17.33 -12.53
N LEU A 351 7.53 -16.38 -12.77
CA LEU A 351 6.09 -16.62 -12.93
C LEU A 351 5.79 -17.45 -14.18
N GLU A 352 6.43 -17.17 -15.30
CA GLU A 352 6.30 -17.95 -16.54
C GLU A 352 6.68 -19.43 -16.34
N LYS A 353 7.75 -19.70 -15.60
CA LYS A 353 8.14 -21.09 -15.22
C LYS A 353 7.14 -21.80 -14.32
N SER A 354 6.21 -21.08 -13.75
CA SER A 354 5.14 -21.59 -12.88
C SER A 354 3.76 -21.42 -13.49
N ILE A 355 3.66 -21.30 -14.81
CA ILE A 355 2.43 -20.97 -15.55
C ILE A 355 1.32 -22.03 -15.39
N ASP A 356 1.69 -23.27 -15.04
CA ASP A 356 0.75 -24.33 -14.71
C ASP A 356 -0.05 -24.03 -13.45
N MET A 357 0.45 -23.12 -12.62
CA MET A 357 -0.27 -22.61 -11.45
C MET A 357 -1.18 -21.45 -11.88
N LEU A 358 -2.45 -21.54 -11.54
CA LEU A 358 -3.45 -20.55 -11.95
C LEU A 358 -3.13 -19.13 -11.43
N ASP A 359 -2.53 -19.03 -10.22
CA ASP A 359 -2.04 -17.78 -9.66
C ASP A 359 -1.05 -17.07 -10.58
N SER A 360 -0.08 -17.82 -11.12
CA SER A 360 0.91 -17.25 -12.04
C SER A 360 0.28 -16.69 -13.29
N LYS A 361 -0.72 -17.38 -13.84
CA LYS A 361 -1.47 -16.91 -15.00
C LYS A 361 -2.20 -15.59 -14.71
N ILE A 362 -2.88 -15.52 -13.57
CA ILE A 362 -3.61 -14.31 -13.13
C ILE A 362 -2.65 -13.12 -13.02
N ILE A 363 -1.52 -13.32 -12.35
CA ILE A 363 -0.54 -12.26 -12.12
C ILE A 363 0.09 -11.81 -13.43
N LEU A 364 0.48 -12.76 -14.30
CA LEU A 364 1.08 -12.46 -15.61
C LEU A 364 0.11 -11.68 -16.50
N GLU A 365 -1.16 -12.12 -16.63
CA GLU A 365 -2.15 -11.41 -17.43
C GLU A 365 -2.41 -10.00 -16.89
N SER A 366 -2.54 -9.85 -15.58
CA SER A 366 -2.72 -8.53 -14.95
C SER A 366 -1.49 -7.64 -15.21
N CYS A 367 -0.29 -8.16 -14.93
CA CYS A 367 0.94 -7.40 -15.05
C CYS A 367 1.21 -6.93 -16.49
N GLN A 368 1.13 -7.85 -17.45
CA GLN A 368 1.38 -7.56 -18.86
C GLN A 368 0.39 -6.56 -19.46
N SER A 369 -0.88 -6.61 -18.99
CA SER A 369 -1.91 -5.70 -19.50
C SER A 369 -1.91 -4.34 -18.83
N ASN A 370 -1.60 -4.26 -17.53
CA ASN A 370 -1.87 -3.07 -16.73
C ASN A 370 -0.62 -2.22 -16.42
N ARG A 371 0.57 -2.83 -16.30
CA ARG A 371 1.77 -2.13 -15.84
C ARG A 371 2.14 -0.93 -16.70
N ASP A 372 2.13 -1.07 -18.04
CA ASP A 372 2.47 0.03 -18.95
C ASP A 372 1.44 1.17 -18.89
N ILE A 373 0.17 0.85 -18.73
CA ILE A 373 -0.90 1.85 -18.61
C ILE A 373 -0.76 2.62 -17.29
N LEU A 374 -0.54 1.92 -16.18
CA LEU A 374 -0.41 2.51 -14.85
C LEU A 374 0.87 3.32 -14.68
N SER A 375 1.94 3.03 -15.41
CA SER A 375 3.15 3.86 -15.42
C SER A 375 2.91 5.28 -15.96
N LYS A 376 1.92 5.42 -16.85
CA LYS A 376 1.58 6.68 -17.53
C LYS A 376 0.45 7.44 -16.86
N LYS A 377 -0.55 6.74 -16.31
CA LYS A 377 -1.76 7.31 -15.72
C LYS A 377 -2.06 6.69 -14.36
N PHE A 378 -2.66 7.45 -13.48
CA PHE A 378 -3.18 6.91 -12.23
C PHE A 378 -4.49 6.14 -12.45
N LEU A 379 -4.78 5.21 -11.55
CA LEU A 379 -6.00 4.39 -11.63
C LEU A 379 -7.29 5.24 -11.73
N HIS A 380 -7.39 6.32 -10.98
CA HIS A 380 -8.57 7.22 -11.00
C HIS A 380 -8.72 8.03 -12.29
N GLU A 381 -7.76 7.98 -13.21
CA GLU A 381 -7.81 8.58 -14.54
C GLU A 381 -8.17 7.57 -15.65
N LEU A 382 -8.34 6.29 -15.28
CA LEU A 382 -8.55 5.18 -16.20
C LEU A 382 -9.96 4.62 -16.06
N ASN A 383 -10.58 4.29 -17.20
CA ASN A 383 -11.81 3.51 -17.20
C ASN A 383 -11.52 2.07 -16.73
N ILE A 384 -12.41 1.49 -15.97
CA ILE A 384 -12.29 0.09 -15.55
C ILE A 384 -12.22 -0.86 -16.77
N MET A 385 -12.83 -0.50 -17.89
CA MET A 385 -12.74 -1.25 -19.14
C MET A 385 -11.32 -1.35 -19.72
N ASP A 386 -10.46 -0.37 -19.41
CA ASP A 386 -9.09 -0.33 -19.91
C ASP A 386 -8.12 -1.19 -19.07
N ILE A 387 -8.59 -1.70 -17.94
CA ILE A 387 -7.78 -2.42 -16.96
C ILE A 387 -8.20 -3.89 -16.92
N LYS A 388 -7.22 -4.79 -16.96
CA LYS A 388 -7.41 -6.23 -16.86
C LYS A 388 -7.52 -6.67 -15.40
N LEU A 389 -8.68 -7.14 -14.97
CA LEU A 389 -9.00 -7.41 -13.56
C LEU A 389 -9.58 -8.81 -13.36
N LEU A 390 -9.54 -9.31 -12.12
CA LEU A 390 -10.38 -10.44 -11.74
C LEU A 390 -11.80 -9.96 -11.46
N ASN A 391 -12.77 -10.88 -11.64
CA ASN A 391 -14.12 -10.68 -11.13
C ASN A 391 -14.09 -10.63 -9.59
N ILE A 392 -15.04 -9.94 -8.99
CA ILE A 392 -15.09 -9.68 -7.55
C ILE A 392 -16.17 -10.55 -6.89
N PHE A 393 -15.88 -11.15 -5.74
CA PHE A 393 -16.88 -11.82 -4.92
C PHE A 393 -17.69 -10.80 -4.11
N LEU A 394 -18.98 -11.09 -3.95
CA LEU A 394 -19.86 -10.39 -3.01
C LEU A 394 -20.10 -11.26 -1.77
N ASN A 395 -20.72 -10.70 -0.72
CA ASN A 395 -20.89 -11.36 0.57
C ASN A 395 -21.72 -12.66 0.53
N ASP A 396 -22.57 -12.81 -0.49
CA ASP A 396 -23.38 -14.00 -0.75
C ASP A 396 -22.73 -14.97 -1.74
N SER A 397 -21.41 -14.84 -1.96
CA SER A 397 -20.62 -15.59 -2.94
C SER A 397 -21.04 -15.39 -4.40
N SER A 398 -21.93 -14.46 -4.69
CA SER A 398 -22.21 -14.07 -6.07
C SER A 398 -21.04 -13.30 -6.67
N ILE A 399 -20.90 -13.35 -8.00
CA ILE A 399 -19.76 -12.79 -8.72
C ILE A 399 -20.19 -11.51 -9.44
N LEU A 400 -19.53 -10.40 -9.12
CA LEU A 400 -19.57 -9.15 -9.87
C LEU A 400 -18.59 -9.25 -11.04
N LYS A 401 -19.11 -9.15 -12.27
CA LYS A 401 -18.30 -9.26 -13.48
C LYS A 401 -17.59 -7.95 -13.78
N MET A 402 -16.27 -8.02 -13.97
CA MET A 402 -15.50 -6.88 -14.48
C MET A 402 -15.60 -6.78 -16.00
N PRO A 403 -15.71 -5.57 -16.57
CA PRO A 403 -15.87 -5.37 -18.03
C PRO A 403 -14.74 -6.01 -18.84
N ASN A 404 -13.51 -5.94 -18.37
CA ASN A 404 -12.32 -6.54 -18.98
C ASN A 404 -11.72 -7.57 -18.01
N SER A 405 -12.43 -8.69 -17.81
CA SER A 405 -12.00 -9.69 -16.85
C SER A 405 -10.93 -10.64 -17.38
N ILE A 406 -10.02 -11.05 -16.49
CA ILE A 406 -9.11 -12.18 -16.70
C ILE A 406 -9.98 -13.45 -16.82
N ASN A 407 -9.74 -14.21 -17.89
CA ASN A 407 -10.56 -15.40 -18.18
C ASN A 407 -10.14 -16.58 -17.28
N VAL A 408 -10.71 -16.59 -16.08
CA VAL A 408 -10.52 -17.62 -15.06
C VAL A 408 -11.87 -17.97 -14.44
N ASN A 409 -12.13 -19.27 -14.27
CA ASN A 409 -13.24 -19.70 -13.44
C ASN A 409 -12.86 -19.51 -11.96
N ILE A 410 -13.29 -18.39 -11.37
CA ILE A 410 -12.93 -17.99 -10.00
C ILE A 410 -13.49 -18.99 -8.97
N GLU A 411 -14.69 -19.53 -9.17
CA GLU A 411 -15.28 -20.51 -8.25
C GLU A 411 -14.43 -21.77 -8.20
N GLN A 412 -14.11 -22.33 -9.36
CA GLN A 412 -13.22 -23.49 -9.46
C GLN A 412 -11.82 -23.20 -8.92
N TYR A 413 -11.30 -21.99 -9.16
CA TYR A 413 -10.02 -21.57 -8.62
C TYR A 413 -10.03 -21.54 -7.10
N PHE A 414 -11.08 -20.98 -6.50
CA PHE A 414 -11.25 -20.92 -5.05
C PHE A 414 -11.38 -22.33 -4.45
N GLU A 415 -12.22 -23.19 -5.05
CA GLU A 415 -12.40 -24.58 -4.61
C GLU A 415 -11.07 -25.37 -4.66
N ASN A 416 -10.33 -25.25 -5.76
CA ASN A 416 -9.05 -25.95 -5.93
C ASN A 416 -7.96 -25.48 -4.96
N ASN A 417 -8.04 -24.24 -4.47
CA ASN A 417 -7.07 -23.68 -3.53
C ASN A 417 -7.54 -23.68 -2.08
N LEU A 418 -8.77 -24.13 -1.80
CA LEU A 418 -9.34 -24.06 -0.46
C LEU A 418 -8.50 -24.85 0.56
N ASP A 419 -8.10 -26.06 0.21
CA ASP A 419 -7.26 -26.91 1.08
C ASP A 419 -5.90 -26.25 1.35
N LEU A 420 -5.29 -25.68 0.32
CA LEU A 420 -4.03 -24.93 0.42
C LEU A 420 -4.17 -23.71 1.33
N ILE A 421 -5.25 -22.92 1.17
CA ILE A 421 -5.55 -21.76 2.01
C ILE A 421 -5.70 -22.21 3.47
N LEU A 422 -6.42 -23.30 3.71
CA LEU A 422 -6.61 -23.83 5.05
C LEU A 422 -5.30 -24.36 5.67
N GLU A 423 -4.43 -25.02 4.89
CA GLU A 423 -3.12 -25.46 5.34
C GLU A 423 -2.20 -24.30 5.69
N ILE A 424 -2.16 -23.26 4.86
CA ILE A 424 -1.39 -22.05 5.11
C ILE A 424 -1.91 -21.34 6.37
N ASP A 425 -3.21 -21.13 6.49
CA ASP A 425 -3.84 -20.54 7.68
C ASP A 425 -3.50 -21.33 8.96
N LYS A 426 -3.52 -22.66 8.88
CA LYS A 426 -3.14 -23.52 10.00
C LYS A 426 -1.67 -23.36 10.35
N LEU A 427 -0.79 -23.34 9.34
CA LEU A 427 0.65 -23.18 9.51
C LEU A 427 0.98 -21.83 10.17
N LEU A 428 0.35 -20.77 9.73
CA LEU A 428 0.51 -19.42 10.28
C LEU A 428 0.01 -19.30 11.72
N LYS A 429 -1.07 -20.00 12.08
CA LYS A 429 -1.62 -20.01 13.45
C LYS A 429 -0.80 -20.87 14.42
N THR A 430 -0.10 -21.91 13.94
CA THR A 430 0.66 -22.84 14.78
C THR A 430 2.12 -22.46 14.97
N THR A 431 2.66 -21.57 14.13
CA THR A 431 4.02 -21.08 14.29
C THR A 431 4.06 -19.97 15.33
N ASP A 432 5.10 -19.96 16.18
CA ASP A 432 5.39 -18.86 17.12
C ASP A 432 5.76 -17.54 16.39
N MET A 433 5.43 -17.46 15.09
CA MET A 433 5.66 -16.31 14.23
C MET A 433 5.12 -15.01 14.81
N PHE A 434 4.06 -15.09 15.62
CA PHE A 434 3.35 -13.96 16.15
C PHE A 434 3.74 -13.60 17.59
N LYS A 435 4.76 -14.26 18.18
CA LYS A 435 5.29 -13.83 19.46
C LYS A 435 6.28 -12.69 19.26
N PHE A 436 5.80 -11.51 19.58
CA PHE A 436 6.58 -10.28 19.54
C PHE A 436 7.35 -10.13 20.86
N HIS A 437 8.66 -10.01 20.77
CA HIS A 437 9.53 -9.79 21.91
C HIS A 437 10.38 -8.55 21.67
N ILE A 438 9.84 -7.38 22.04
CA ILE A 438 10.64 -6.15 22.08
C ILE A 438 11.50 -6.18 23.34
N HIS A 439 12.81 -6.19 23.18
CA HIS A 439 13.71 -5.92 24.28
C HIS A 439 13.86 -4.41 24.46
N PRO A 440 13.94 -3.88 25.70
CA PRO A 440 14.11 -2.43 25.93
C PRO A 440 15.31 -1.82 25.20
N ASN A 441 16.36 -2.61 24.94
CA ASN A 441 17.53 -2.17 24.20
C ASN A 441 17.31 -2.10 22.68
N ASP A 442 16.18 -2.60 22.18
CA ASP A 442 15.81 -2.60 20.74
C ASP A 442 14.98 -1.38 20.37
N VAL A 443 14.82 -0.41 21.29
CA VAL A 443 14.08 0.83 21.07
C VAL A 443 15.05 2.01 21.06
N THR A 444 14.97 2.85 20.04
CA THR A 444 15.71 4.13 20.01
C THR A 444 14.83 5.23 19.44
N TYR A 445 14.85 6.38 20.12
CA TYR A 445 14.23 7.60 19.61
C TYR A 445 15.17 8.25 18.59
N VAL A 446 14.64 8.64 17.42
CA VAL A 446 15.39 9.21 16.30
C VAL A 446 14.92 10.63 16.03
#